data_de74672c0c0c0cb7d2e2e60473160207
#
_entry.id   de74672c0c0c0cb7d2e2e60473160207
#
_cell.length_a   1.000
_cell.length_b   1.000
_cell.length_c   1.000
_cell.angle_alpha   90.00
_cell.angle_beta   90.00
_cell.angle_gamma   90.00
#
_symmetry.space_group_name_H-M   'P 1'
#
loop_
_entity.id
_entity.type
_entity.pdbx_description
1 polymer ?
#
loop_
_entity_poly.entity_id
_entity_poly.type
_entity_poly.pdbx_seq_one_letter_code
_entity_poly.pdbx_strand_id
1 'polypeptide(L)' 'MIIMSVDLGKARTGIAVSDQGESFAFPKTVITEYNTDRLIEKICEKAKEYSSELLVVG' A
#
# COMPACT_ATOMS: atom_id res chain seq x y z
N MET A 1 -12.91 -6.52 -6.23
CA MET A 1 -12.30 -5.28 -5.70
C MET A 1 -10.91 -5.54 -5.18
N ILE A 2 -9.96 -4.77 -5.65
CA ILE A 2 -8.58 -4.88 -5.18
C ILE A 2 -8.37 -3.87 -4.07
N ILE A 3 -7.90 -4.36 -2.93
CA ILE A 3 -7.70 -3.56 -1.74
C ILE A 3 -6.21 -3.48 -1.45
N MET A 4 -5.68 -2.27 -1.36
CA MET A 4 -4.30 -2.07 -0.96
C MET A 4 -4.25 -1.65 0.50
N SER A 5 -3.47 -2.36 1.29
CA SER A 5 -3.28 -2.07 2.70
C SER A 5 -1.91 -1.42 2.89
N VAL A 6 -1.89 -0.36 3.67
CA VAL A 6 -0.67 0.39 3.97
C VAL A 6 -0.41 0.31 5.46
N ASP A 7 0.72 -0.27 5.83
CA ASP A 7 1.15 -0.37 7.22
C ASP A 7 2.25 0.65 7.45
N LEU A 8 1.90 1.74 8.09
CA LEU A 8 2.82 2.85 8.32
C LEU A 8 3.78 2.57 9.48
N GLY A 9 5.07 2.58 9.17
CA GLY A 9 6.12 2.52 10.16
C GLY A 9 6.89 3.83 10.20
N LYS A 10 7.87 3.91 11.07
CA LYS A 10 8.67 5.14 11.23
C LYS A 10 9.45 5.50 9.97
N ALA A 11 10.09 4.50 9.36
CA ALA A 11 10.90 4.70 8.16
C ALA A 11 10.49 3.76 7.04
N ARG A 12 9.75 2.70 7.38
CA ARG A 12 9.34 1.67 6.42
C ARG A 12 7.83 1.57 6.39
N THR A 13 7.30 1.61 5.21
CA THR A 13 5.86 1.47 4.99
C THR A 13 5.63 0.20 4.19
N GLY A 14 4.92 -0.74 4.79
CA GLY A 14 4.59 -2.01 4.13
C GLY A 14 3.35 -1.86 3.26
N ILE A 15 3.43 -2.38 2.06
CA ILE A 15 2.32 -2.39 1.12
C ILE A 15 1.89 -3.84 0.89
N ALA A 16 0.62 -4.11 1.09
CA ALA A 16 0.03 -5.41 0.82
C ALA A 16 -1.20 -5.22 -0.04
N VAL A 17 -1.49 -6.22 -0.86
CA VAL A 17 -2.64 -6.16 -1.76
C VAL A 17 -3.45 -7.43 -1.58
N SER A 18 -4.75 -7.27 -1.37
CA SER A 18 -5.69 -8.39 -1.37
C SER A 18 -6.53 -8.33 -2.63
N ASP A 19 -6.72 -9.48 -3.24
CA ASP A 19 -7.52 -9.58 -4.45
C ASP A 19 -9.00 -9.75 -4.09
N GLN A 20 -9.83 -9.59 -5.09
CA GLN A 20 -11.27 -9.73 -4.96
C GLN A 20 -11.64 -11.13 -4.47
N GLY A 21 -12.39 -11.19 -3.37
CA GLY A 21 -12.79 -12.47 -2.80
C GLY A 21 -11.73 -13.14 -1.95
N GLU A 22 -10.56 -12.57 -1.86
CA GLU A 22 -9.46 -13.11 -1.07
C GLU A 22 -9.58 -12.65 0.38
N SER A 23 -9.27 -13.58 1.29
CA SER A 23 -9.24 -13.25 2.72
C SER A 23 -7.87 -12.77 3.17
N PHE A 24 -6.85 -12.97 2.35
CA PHE A 24 -5.47 -12.69 2.69
C PHE A 24 -4.91 -11.56 1.85
N ALA A 25 -4.16 -10.68 2.51
CA ALA A 25 -3.38 -9.68 1.82
C ALA A 25 -2.00 -10.24 1.53
N PHE A 26 -1.53 -10.05 0.32
CA PHE A 26 -0.19 -10.49 -0.08
C PHE A 26 0.77 -9.33 0.01
N PRO A 27 1.89 -9.47 0.76
CA PRO A 27 2.92 -8.43 0.79
C PRO A 27 3.47 -8.21 -0.62
N LYS A 28 3.53 -6.97 -1.04
CA LYS A 28 4.04 -6.62 -2.37
C LYS A 28 5.37 -5.89 -2.32
N THR A 29 5.48 -4.93 -1.43
CA THR A 29 6.69 -4.12 -1.36
C THR A 29 6.80 -3.40 -0.03
N VAL A 30 7.98 -2.87 0.23
CA VAL A 30 8.23 -1.99 1.37
C VAL A 30 8.80 -0.69 0.81
N ILE A 31 8.22 0.41 1.21
CA ILE A 31 8.71 1.73 0.84
C ILE A 31 9.52 2.29 2.00
N THR A 32 10.77 2.64 1.73
CA THR A 32 11.61 3.32 2.70
C THR A 32 11.63 4.80 2.34
N GLU A 33 10.95 5.60 3.13
CA GLU A 33 10.86 7.04 2.86
C GLU A 33 10.58 7.78 4.17
N TYR A 34 11.37 8.80 4.44
CA TYR A 34 11.23 9.62 5.64
C TYR A 34 10.38 10.87 5.43
N ASN A 35 10.29 11.33 4.18
CA ASN A 35 9.49 12.51 3.85
C ASN A 35 8.05 12.10 3.60
N THR A 36 7.12 12.68 4.37
CA THR A 36 5.71 12.32 4.30
C THR A 36 5.10 12.61 2.94
N ASP A 37 5.43 13.73 2.34
CA ASP A 37 4.88 14.10 1.02
C ASP A 37 5.32 13.12 -0.05
N ARG A 38 6.57 12.72 -0.03
CA ARG A 38 7.10 11.75 -0.97
C ARG A 38 6.52 10.37 -0.73
N LEU A 39 6.31 10.03 0.54
CA LEU A 39 5.69 8.76 0.91
C LEU A 39 4.29 8.66 0.34
N ILE A 40 3.50 9.72 0.49
CA ILE A 40 2.14 9.77 -0.06
C ILE A 40 2.15 9.61 -1.58
N GLU A 41 3.07 10.26 -2.26
CA GLU A 41 3.22 10.12 -3.71
C GLU A 41 3.52 8.69 -4.11
N LYS A 42 4.43 8.03 -3.40
CA LYS A 42 4.79 6.64 -3.65
C LYS A 42 3.63 5.69 -3.40
N ILE A 43 2.86 5.94 -2.34
CA ILE A 43 1.67 5.15 -2.04
C ILE A 43 0.64 5.29 -3.16
N CYS A 44 0.41 6.50 -3.63
CA CYS A 44 -0.52 6.74 -4.74
C CYS A 44 -0.07 6.05 -6.02
N GLU A 45 1.22 6.07 -6.31
CA GLU A 45 1.77 5.37 -7.48
C GLU A 45 1.53 3.87 -7.37
N LYS A 46 1.72 3.29 -6.19
CA LYS A 46 1.49 1.87 -5.97
C LYS A 46 0.01 1.52 -6.10
N ALA A 47 -0.87 2.37 -5.62
CA ALA A 47 -2.31 2.16 -5.77
C ALA A 47 -2.69 2.09 -7.24
N LYS A 48 -2.12 2.95 -8.07
CA LYS A 48 -2.35 2.93 -9.51
C LYS A 48 -1.74 1.69 -10.17
N GLU A 49 -0.53 1.34 -9.77
CA GLU A 49 0.18 0.18 -10.31
C GLU A 49 -0.59 -1.10 -10.07
N TYR A 50 -1.17 -1.26 -8.90
CA TYR A 50 -1.93 -2.48 -8.56
C TYR A 50 -3.40 -2.37 -8.89
N SER A 51 -3.84 -1.28 -9.48
CA SER A 51 -5.25 -1.03 -9.80
C SER A 51 -6.14 -1.14 -8.57
N SER A 52 -5.66 -0.61 -7.47
CA SER A 52 -6.37 -0.66 -6.20
C SER A 52 -7.62 0.22 -6.25
N GLU A 53 -8.75 -0.35 -5.83
CA GLU A 53 -10.02 0.37 -5.75
C GLU A 53 -10.28 0.94 -4.36
N LEU A 54 -9.65 0.34 -3.37
CA LEU A 54 -9.78 0.76 -1.98
C LEU A 54 -8.43 0.78 -1.31
N LEU A 55 -8.17 1.82 -0.56
CA LEU A 55 -6.94 2.00 0.20
C LEU A 55 -7.25 1.96 1.68
N VAL A 56 -6.58 1.05 2.40
CA VAL A 56 -6.71 0.94 3.85
C VAL A 56 -5.38 1.29 4.48
N VAL A 57 -5.39 2.27 5.37
CA VAL A 57 -4.20 2.73 6.06
C VAL A 57 -4.33 2.41 7.54
N GLY A 58 -3.34 1.70 8.05
CA GLY A 58 -3.33 1.30 9.45
C GLY A 58 -2.06 1.61 10.16
#